data_09f6292514f3ff91a064c2038e4fb7a1
#
_entry.id   09f6292514f3ff91a064c2038e4fb7a1
#
_cell.length_a   1.000
_cell.length_b   1.000
_cell.length_c   1.000
_cell.angle_alpha   90.00
_cell.angle_beta   90.00
_cell.angle_gamma   90.00
#
_symmetry.space_group_name_H-M   'P 1'
#
loop_
_entity.id
_entity.type
_entity.pdbx_description
1 polymer ?
#
loop_
_entity_poly.entity_id
_entity_poly.type
_entity_poly.pdbx_seq_one_letter_code
_entity_poly.pdbx_strand_id
1 'polypeptide(L)'
;KYVDGKIRALRVLCIMLLYPGATAAEAPARQHTSRPIVTGTSVLGIKYKDGVMLAADTLASYGSLAMFKDVTRIARTGSYTLVGASGELSDYHALLDKLKGLAQANANCDDGFEHGPAEIYSYLRAVLYQRRNKFDPLWNSLVVGGFKDGAPFLGSVDLRGTAYEDDVIATGYGSHLALPIMRAKWTPDLDEGEARALLEDCLRVLFYRDCRALDTVVLSKATATGTLVSDPYKLETDWTSAS
;
A
#
# COMPACT_ATOMS: atom_id res chain seq x y z
N LYS A 1 29.86 1.99 -4.70
CA LYS A 1 28.76 2.17 -3.67
C LYS A 1 28.45 3.64 -3.36
N TYR A 2 29.45 4.55 -3.30
CA TYR A 2 29.22 5.98 -2.99
C TYR A 2 28.71 6.77 -4.21
N VAL A 3 29.11 6.38 -5.42
CA VAL A 3 28.69 7.00 -6.69
C VAL A 3 27.24 6.63 -7.03
N ASP A 4 26.83 5.38 -6.80
CA ASP A 4 25.45 4.93 -7.03
C ASP A 4 24.43 5.66 -6.16
N GLY A 5 24.76 5.94 -4.89
CA GLY A 5 23.90 6.69 -4.00
C GLY A 5 23.63 8.14 -4.45
N LYS A 6 24.66 8.80 -5.03
CA LYS A 6 24.52 10.16 -5.56
C LYS A 6 23.72 10.19 -6.88
N ILE A 7 23.87 9.20 -7.72
CA ILE A 7 23.11 9.09 -8.99
C ILE A 7 21.63 8.82 -8.68
N ARG A 8 21.33 7.95 -7.71
CA ARG A 8 19.95 7.69 -7.24
C ARG A 8 19.31 8.96 -6.64
N ALA A 9 20.04 9.70 -5.81
CA ALA A 9 19.54 10.96 -5.22
C ALA A 9 19.31 12.04 -6.28
N LEU A 10 20.18 12.16 -7.29
CA LEU A 10 20.00 13.11 -8.39
C LEU A 10 18.78 12.76 -9.26
N ARG A 11 18.53 11.48 -9.50
CA ARG A 11 17.36 11.04 -10.28
C ARG A 11 16.04 11.32 -9.56
N VAL A 12 15.97 11.08 -8.25
CA VAL A 12 14.80 11.47 -7.43
C VAL A 12 14.59 13.00 -7.47
N LEU A 13 15.66 13.77 -7.42
CA LEU A 13 15.59 15.23 -7.53
C LEU A 13 15.17 15.69 -8.94
N CYS A 14 15.62 15.01 -9.99
CA CYS A 14 15.26 15.30 -11.38
C CYS A 14 13.76 15.00 -11.64
N ILE A 15 13.19 13.97 -11.02
CA ILE A 15 11.76 13.64 -11.11
C ILE A 15 10.93 14.74 -10.43
N MET A 16 11.36 15.28 -9.30
CA MET A 16 10.69 16.43 -8.65
C MET A 16 10.75 17.71 -9.49
N LEU A 17 11.80 17.87 -10.30
CA LEU A 17 11.98 19.03 -11.20
C LEU A 17 11.25 18.88 -12.55
N LEU A 18 11.05 17.64 -13.03
CA LEU A 18 10.36 17.37 -14.29
C LEU A 18 8.82 17.34 -14.17
N TYR A 19 8.27 17.38 -12.95
CA TYR A 19 6.84 17.51 -12.70
C TYR A 19 6.51 18.91 -12.10
N PRO A 20 6.58 19.99 -12.90
CA PRO A 20 6.16 21.31 -12.43
C PRO A 20 4.66 21.41 -12.16
N GLY A 21 3.86 20.41 -12.55
CA GLY A 21 2.45 20.31 -12.19
C GLY A 21 2.18 20.16 -10.68
N ALA A 22 3.19 19.81 -9.88
CA ALA A 22 3.10 19.86 -8.42
C ALA A 22 3.32 21.28 -7.85
N THR A 23 3.82 22.22 -8.68
CA THR A 23 4.10 23.62 -8.31
C THR A 23 3.25 24.62 -9.07
N ALA A 24 2.28 24.21 -9.89
CA ALA A 24 1.33 25.15 -10.47
C ALA A 24 0.67 25.90 -9.32
N ALA A 25 0.85 27.22 -9.30
CA ALA A 25 0.21 28.12 -8.34
C ALA A 25 -1.29 27.86 -8.39
N GLU A 26 -1.80 27.07 -7.45
CA GLU A 26 -3.23 26.81 -7.34
C GLU A 26 -3.93 28.11 -7.02
N ALA A 27 -4.96 28.42 -7.80
CA ALA A 27 -5.82 29.56 -7.56
C ALA A 27 -6.31 29.55 -6.10
N PRO A 28 -6.41 30.74 -5.45
CA PRO A 28 -6.87 30.83 -4.08
C PRO A 28 -8.32 30.33 -3.95
N ALA A 29 -8.62 29.69 -2.83
CA ALA A 29 -9.94 29.24 -2.41
C ALA A 29 -10.52 28.04 -3.19
N ARG A 30 -9.84 26.88 -3.17
CA ARG A 30 -10.54 25.62 -3.38
C ARG A 30 -11.11 25.14 -2.05
N GLN A 31 -12.41 24.85 -2.04
CA GLN A 31 -13.04 24.17 -0.92
C GLN A 31 -12.52 22.74 -0.88
N HIS A 32 -11.83 22.36 0.19
CA HIS A 32 -11.30 21.01 0.37
C HIS A 32 -12.30 20.17 1.15
N THR A 33 -12.59 18.98 0.65
CA THR A 33 -13.36 17.99 1.40
C THR A 33 -12.43 17.30 2.39
N SER A 34 -12.52 17.68 3.66
CA SER A 34 -11.65 17.18 4.72
C SER A 34 -12.16 15.90 5.39
N ARG A 35 -13.20 15.25 4.87
CA ARG A 35 -13.79 14.04 5.46
C ARG A 35 -13.79 12.90 4.44
N PRO A 36 -13.29 11.72 4.82
CA PRO A 36 -13.38 10.53 3.98
C PRO A 36 -14.85 10.09 3.88
N ILE A 37 -15.26 9.66 2.68
CA ILE A 37 -16.66 9.28 2.38
C ILE A 37 -16.74 7.78 2.10
N VAL A 38 -15.96 7.27 1.14
CA VAL A 38 -15.92 5.85 0.77
C VAL A 38 -14.58 5.26 1.19
N THR A 39 -14.59 4.47 2.24
CA THR A 39 -13.35 4.03 2.89
C THR A 39 -13.16 2.53 2.86
N GLY A 40 -11.92 2.12 2.58
CA GLY A 40 -11.44 0.77 2.85
C GLY A 40 -10.83 0.66 4.25
N THR A 41 -10.94 -0.51 4.87
CA THR A 41 -10.39 -0.79 6.19
C THR A 41 -8.93 -1.24 6.12
N SER A 42 -8.57 -2.31 6.80
CA SER A 42 -7.19 -2.76 6.99
C SER A 42 -6.49 -3.21 5.71
N VAL A 43 -5.20 -3.00 5.66
CA VAL A 43 -4.25 -3.65 4.73
C VAL A 43 -3.14 -4.26 5.57
N LEU A 44 -2.80 -5.50 5.29
CA LEU A 44 -1.74 -6.25 5.96
C LEU A 44 -0.56 -6.43 5.02
N GLY A 45 0.65 -6.39 5.54
CA GLY A 45 1.88 -6.66 4.80
C GLY A 45 2.85 -7.48 5.63
N ILE A 46 3.52 -8.45 5.01
CA ILE A 46 4.51 -9.31 5.66
C ILE A 46 5.68 -9.58 4.72
N LYS A 47 6.89 -9.51 5.27
CA LYS A 47 8.07 -10.06 4.60
C LYS A 47 8.19 -11.55 4.92
N TYR A 48 8.56 -12.33 3.94
CA TYR A 48 8.88 -13.74 4.07
C TYR A 48 10.17 -14.05 3.30
N LYS A 49 10.67 -15.25 3.39
CA LYS A 49 11.98 -15.66 2.87
C LYS A 49 12.24 -15.23 1.41
N ASP A 50 11.24 -15.37 0.54
CA ASP A 50 11.41 -15.17 -0.91
C ASP A 50 10.81 -13.86 -1.42
N GLY A 51 10.27 -13.01 -0.52
CA GLY A 51 9.65 -11.75 -0.95
C GLY A 51 8.78 -11.06 0.09
N VAL A 52 7.75 -10.38 -0.43
CA VAL A 52 6.76 -9.65 0.36
C VAL A 52 5.36 -10.05 -0.07
N MET A 53 4.46 -10.17 0.88
CA MET A 53 3.04 -10.40 0.62
C MET A 53 2.18 -9.30 1.23
N LEU A 54 1.21 -8.81 0.46
CA LEU A 54 0.18 -7.88 0.92
C LEU A 54 -1.18 -8.55 0.86
N ALA A 55 -2.04 -8.25 1.83
CA ALA A 55 -3.39 -8.78 1.88
C ALA A 55 -4.40 -7.69 2.29
N ALA A 56 -5.55 -7.68 1.65
CA ALA A 56 -6.67 -6.80 1.98
C ALA A 56 -8.00 -7.45 1.59
N ASP A 57 -9.08 -7.03 2.23
CA ASP A 57 -10.43 -7.35 1.76
C ASP A 57 -10.84 -6.45 0.58
N THR A 58 -11.95 -6.76 -0.06
CA THR A 58 -12.46 -6.05 -1.25
C THR A 58 -13.57 -5.05 -0.93
N LEU A 59 -13.81 -4.72 0.34
CA LEU A 59 -14.89 -3.83 0.74
C LEU A 59 -14.45 -2.36 0.72
N ALA A 60 -15.32 -1.52 0.15
CA ALA A 60 -15.31 -0.08 0.42
C ALA A 60 -16.68 0.35 0.98
N SER A 61 -16.67 0.93 2.17
CA SER A 61 -17.84 1.27 2.94
C SER A 61 -18.16 2.76 2.85
N TYR A 62 -19.44 3.08 2.71
CA TYR A 62 -19.97 4.44 2.89
C TYR A 62 -20.53 4.58 4.29
N GLY A 63 -19.76 5.12 5.21
CA GLY A 63 -20.09 5.11 6.63
C GLY A 63 -20.23 3.68 7.17
N SER A 64 -21.44 3.31 7.61
CA SER A 64 -21.78 1.96 8.08
C SER A 64 -22.38 1.06 6.99
N LEU A 65 -22.58 1.58 5.76
CA LEU A 65 -23.12 0.82 4.65
C LEU A 65 -21.98 0.12 3.88
N ALA A 66 -22.06 -1.20 3.73
CA ALA A 66 -21.18 -2.00 2.88
C ALA A 66 -21.58 -1.80 1.40
N MET A 67 -21.08 -0.73 0.78
CA MET A 67 -21.59 -0.24 -0.51
C MET A 67 -20.95 -0.94 -1.70
N PHE A 68 -19.61 -1.00 -1.74
CA PHE A 68 -18.86 -1.60 -2.83
C PHE A 68 -18.10 -2.82 -2.34
N LYS A 69 -18.44 -4.02 -2.84
CA LYS A 69 -17.92 -5.29 -2.35
C LYS A 69 -16.83 -5.91 -3.24
N ASP A 70 -16.52 -5.27 -4.36
CA ASP A 70 -15.51 -5.75 -5.32
C ASP A 70 -14.59 -4.59 -5.70
N VAL A 71 -13.81 -4.13 -4.72
CA VAL A 71 -12.91 -3.00 -4.89
C VAL A 71 -11.46 -3.47 -4.81
N THR A 72 -10.67 -3.09 -5.80
CA THR A 72 -9.23 -3.32 -5.77
C THR A 72 -8.55 -2.33 -4.83
N ARG A 73 -8.03 -2.83 -3.72
CA ARG A 73 -7.33 -2.04 -2.70
C ARG A 73 -5.82 -2.26 -2.69
N ILE A 74 -5.34 -3.23 -3.47
CA ILE A 74 -3.91 -3.48 -3.70
C ILE A 74 -3.67 -3.40 -5.21
N ALA A 75 -2.81 -2.49 -5.65
CA ALA A 75 -2.47 -2.30 -7.05
C ALA A 75 -1.00 -2.58 -7.30
N ARG A 76 -0.72 -3.10 -8.49
CA ARG A 76 0.64 -3.24 -8.99
C ARG A 76 1.11 -1.91 -9.59
N THR A 77 2.28 -1.47 -9.19
CA THR A 77 2.95 -0.29 -9.71
C THR A 77 4.30 -0.69 -10.28
N GLY A 78 4.35 -0.83 -11.60
CA GLY A 78 5.52 -1.39 -12.28
C GLY A 78 5.69 -2.90 -12.05
N SER A 79 6.89 -3.39 -12.30
CA SER A 79 7.22 -4.83 -12.24
C SER A 79 7.56 -5.31 -10.83
N TYR A 80 7.98 -4.40 -9.95
CA TYR A 80 8.62 -4.75 -8.67
C TYR A 80 7.83 -4.33 -7.43
N THR A 81 6.76 -3.52 -7.59
CA THR A 81 6.12 -2.84 -6.47
C THR A 81 4.62 -3.08 -6.42
N LEU A 82 4.13 -3.33 -5.22
CA LEU A 82 2.72 -3.38 -4.85
C LEU A 82 2.41 -2.22 -3.91
N VAL A 83 1.27 -1.58 -4.10
CA VAL A 83 0.78 -0.52 -3.22
C VAL A 83 -0.62 -0.87 -2.74
N GLY A 84 -0.77 -1.08 -1.45
CA GLY A 84 -2.06 -1.28 -0.79
C GLY A 84 -2.51 -0.02 -0.06
N ALA A 85 -3.80 0.25 -0.05
CA ALA A 85 -4.35 1.42 0.63
C ALA A 85 -5.53 1.11 1.54
N SER A 86 -5.53 1.75 2.70
CA SER A 86 -6.68 1.95 3.56
C SER A 86 -7.08 3.43 3.55
N GLY A 87 -8.31 3.73 3.98
CA GLY A 87 -8.86 5.09 3.96
C GLY A 87 -9.66 5.37 2.70
N GLU A 88 -9.68 6.63 2.27
CA GLU A 88 -10.52 7.11 1.18
C GLU A 88 -10.13 6.53 -0.18
N LEU A 89 -11.10 5.94 -0.87
CA LEU A 89 -10.87 5.26 -2.14
C LEU A 89 -10.57 6.23 -3.29
N SER A 90 -11.23 7.39 -3.33
CA SER A 90 -11.01 8.39 -4.37
C SER A 90 -9.60 8.98 -4.30
N ASP A 91 -9.10 9.24 -3.10
CA ASP A 91 -7.73 9.70 -2.89
C ASP A 91 -6.70 8.64 -3.30
N TYR A 92 -7.01 7.36 -3.03
CA TYR A 92 -6.16 6.26 -3.50
C TYR A 92 -6.11 6.18 -5.03
N HIS A 93 -7.25 6.31 -5.72
CA HIS A 93 -7.27 6.33 -7.19
C HIS A 93 -6.45 7.50 -7.74
N ALA A 94 -6.56 8.69 -7.14
CA ALA A 94 -5.76 9.84 -7.54
C ALA A 94 -4.25 9.61 -7.33
N LEU A 95 -3.86 8.88 -6.28
CA LEU A 95 -2.46 8.46 -6.08
C LEU A 95 -2.00 7.45 -7.11
N LEU A 96 -2.83 6.46 -7.46
CA LEU A 96 -2.51 5.49 -8.50
C LEU A 96 -2.33 6.15 -9.87
N ASP A 97 -3.14 7.15 -10.21
CA ASP A 97 -2.98 7.88 -11.47
C ASP A 97 -1.66 8.69 -11.51
N LYS A 98 -1.24 9.25 -10.37
CA LYS A 98 0.10 9.87 -10.26
C LYS A 98 1.22 8.84 -10.45
N LEU A 99 1.09 7.66 -9.86
CA LEU A 99 2.08 6.58 -10.02
C LEU A 99 2.12 6.04 -11.45
N LYS A 100 0.98 5.91 -12.12
CA LYS A 100 0.91 5.57 -13.55
C LYS A 100 1.61 6.63 -14.42
N GLY A 101 1.35 7.92 -14.13
CA GLY A 101 2.04 9.03 -14.81
C GLY A 101 3.56 8.99 -14.62
N LEU A 102 4.02 8.68 -13.40
CA LEU A 102 5.44 8.51 -13.10
C LEU A 102 6.05 7.34 -13.88
N ALA A 103 5.37 6.19 -13.91
CA ALA A 103 5.81 5.02 -14.66
C ALA A 103 5.87 5.31 -16.18
N GLN A 104 4.86 6.00 -16.72
CA GLN A 104 4.83 6.39 -18.13
C GLN A 104 5.96 7.38 -18.49
N ALA A 105 6.20 8.37 -17.62
CA ALA A 105 7.30 9.31 -17.84
C ALA A 105 8.66 8.61 -17.85
N ASN A 106 8.82 7.62 -16.97
CA ASN A 106 10.04 6.80 -16.92
C ASN A 106 10.19 5.93 -18.17
N ALA A 107 9.11 5.28 -18.61
CA ALA A 107 9.11 4.47 -19.83
C ALA A 107 9.43 5.30 -21.09
N ASN A 108 9.02 6.57 -21.14
CA ASN A 108 9.32 7.47 -22.24
C ASN A 108 10.82 7.85 -22.34
N CYS A 109 11.58 7.70 -21.26
CA CYS A 109 13.04 7.93 -21.28
C CYS A 109 13.79 6.80 -21.96
N ASP A 110 13.18 5.62 -22.10
CA ASP A 110 13.72 4.40 -22.78
C ASP A 110 15.17 4.05 -22.38
N ASP A 111 15.50 4.27 -21.10
CA ASP A 111 16.81 3.98 -20.52
C ASP A 111 16.86 2.64 -19.77
N GLY A 112 15.75 1.88 -19.83
CA GLY A 112 15.60 0.59 -19.14
C GLY A 112 15.50 0.69 -17.62
N PHE A 113 15.44 1.92 -17.07
CA PHE A 113 15.29 2.11 -15.63
C PHE A 113 13.81 2.03 -15.22
N GLU A 114 13.54 1.29 -14.15
CA GLU A 114 12.22 1.22 -13.52
C GLU A 114 12.34 1.51 -12.02
N HIS A 115 11.42 2.32 -11.50
CA HIS A 115 11.39 2.64 -10.07
C HIS A 115 11.09 1.39 -9.25
N GLY A 116 11.90 1.16 -8.24
CA GLY A 116 11.67 0.10 -7.26
C GLY A 116 10.78 0.53 -6.10
N PRO A 117 10.53 -0.38 -5.16
CA PRO A 117 9.64 -0.12 -4.04
C PRO A 117 10.12 1.00 -3.11
N ALA A 118 11.43 1.14 -2.89
CA ALA A 118 11.99 2.19 -2.04
C ALA A 118 11.83 3.60 -2.64
N GLU A 119 11.97 3.72 -3.98
CA GLU A 119 11.75 4.97 -4.70
C GLU A 119 10.26 5.36 -4.67
N ILE A 120 9.36 4.42 -4.93
CA ILE A 120 7.90 4.64 -4.86
C ILE A 120 7.47 5.02 -3.44
N TYR A 121 8.01 4.34 -2.42
CA TYR A 121 7.77 4.68 -1.01
C TYR A 121 8.21 6.11 -0.68
N SER A 122 9.42 6.51 -1.09
CA SER A 122 9.94 7.84 -0.86
C SER A 122 9.12 8.91 -1.59
N TYR A 123 8.67 8.63 -2.81
CA TYR A 123 7.79 9.51 -3.58
C TYR A 123 6.43 9.70 -2.89
N LEU A 124 5.78 8.61 -2.48
CA LEU A 124 4.48 8.67 -1.79
C LEU A 124 4.58 9.43 -0.47
N ARG A 125 5.65 9.22 0.30
CA ARG A 125 5.93 9.98 1.52
C ARG A 125 6.00 11.48 1.24
N ALA A 126 6.74 11.88 0.21
CA ALA A 126 6.88 13.28 -0.16
C ALA A 126 5.54 13.90 -0.60
N VAL A 127 4.75 13.18 -1.41
CA VAL A 127 3.42 13.62 -1.86
C VAL A 127 2.48 13.82 -0.68
N LEU A 128 2.37 12.84 0.22
CA LEU A 128 1.47 12.91 1.39
C LEU A 128 1.90 14.02 2.35
N TYR A 129 3.19 14.17 2.59
CA TYR A 129 3.71 15.25 3.43
C TYR A 129 3.46 16.64 2.85
N GLN A 130 3.62 16.84 1.54
CA GLN A 130 3.29 18.10 0.87
C GLN A 130 1.81 18.45 0.99
N ARG A 131 0.92 17.46 0.84
CA ARG A 131 -0.53 17.65 1.00
C ARG A 131 -0.89 18.01 2.44
N ARG A 132 -0.30 17.32 3.41
CA ARG A 132 -0.46 17.64 4.84
C ARG A 132 -0.06 19.08 5.15
N ASN A 133 1.04 19.57 4.60
CA ASN A 133 1.51 20.94 4.85
C ASN A 133 0.59 22.01 4.27
N LYS A 134 -0.19 21.68 3.24
CA LYS A 134 -1.20 22.55 2.64
C LYS A 134 -2.56 22.47 3.32
N PHE A 135 -2.68 21.78 4.45
CA PHE A 135 -3.95 21.49 5.14
C PHE A 135 -4.98 20.82 4.24
N ASP A 136 -4.51 20.03 3.27
CA ASP A 136 -5.31 19.32 2.29
C ASP A 136 -4.79 17.85 2.19
N PRO A 137 -4.85 17.07 3.29
CA PRO A 137 -4.32 15.72 3.33
C PRO A 137 -5.13 14.77 2.44
N LEU A 138 -4.46 13.80 1.84
CA LEU A 138 -5.10 12.61 1.27
C LEU A 138 -5.34 11.62 2.41
N TRP A 139 -6.59 11.19 2.56
CA TRP A 139 -7.02 10.36 3.70
C TRP A 139 -6.68 8.88 3.50
N ASN A 140 -5.40 8.61 3.29
CA ASN A 140 -4.92 7.25 3.10
C ASN A 140 -3.81 6.88 4.09
N SER A 141 -3.80 5.61 4.48
CA SER A 141 -2.61 4.93 4.98
C SER A 141 -2.22 3.88 3.95
N LEU A 142 -1.00 4.00 3.45
CA LEU A 142 -0.48 3.18 2.36
C LEU A 142 0.48 2.13 2.91
N VAL A 143 0.47 0.95 2.31
CA VAL A 143 1.48 -0.08 2.49
C VAL A 143 2.15 -0.31 1.15
N VAL A 144 3.46 -0.12 1.09
CA VAL A 144 4.28 -0.36 -0.10
C VAL A 144 5.09 -1.61 0.13
N GLY A 145 4.87 -2.62 -0.70
CA GLY A 145 5.62 -3.85 -0.69
C GLY A 145 6.28 -4.11 -2.03
N GLY A 146 7.44 -4.72 -2.04
CA GLY A 146 8.08 -5.04 -3.30
C GLY A 146 9.36 -5.86 -3.15
N PHE A 147 9.91 -6.28 -4.28
CA PHE A 147 11.16 -7.02 -4.32
C PHE A 147 12.00 -6.51 -5.50
N LYS A 148 13.18 -5.98 -5.21
CA LYS A 148 14.09 -5.50 -6.25
C LYS A 148 15.54 -5.66 -5.80
N ASP A 149 16.44 -5.91 -6.74
CA ASP A 149 17.89 -6.04 -6.49
C ASP A 149 18.23 -7.12 -5.42
N GLY A 150 17.42 -8.18 -5.35
CA GLY A 150 17.64 -9.29 -4.42
C GLY A 150 17.17 -9.02 -2.98
N ALA A 151 16.45 -7.92 -2.72
CA ALA A 151 16.02 -7.56 -1.38
C ALA A 151 14.49 -7.29 -1.32
N PRO A 152 13.80 -7.85 -0.31
CA PRO A 152 12.41 -7.52 -0.02
C PRO A 152 12.32 -6.14 0.65
N PHE A 153 11.32 -5.36 0.25
CA PHE A 153 11.00 -4.06 0.84
C PHE A 153 9.55 -4.04 1.33
N LEU A 154 9.35 -3.58 2.56
CA LEU A 154 8.01 -3.33 3.09
C LEU A 154 8.04 -2.06 3.93
N GLY A 155 7.17 -1.11 3.59
CA GLY A 155 7.07 0.17 4.28
C GLY A 155 5.63 0.68 4.34
N SER A 156 5.34 1.50 5.33
CA SER A 156 4.04 2.18 5.51
C SER A 156 4.20 3.68 5.46
N VAL A 157 3.22 4.36 4.88
CA VAL A 157 3.15 5.82 4.85
C VAL A 157 1.73 6.25 5.21
N ASP A 158 1.58 7.11 6.23
CA ASP A 158 0.29 7.66 6.64
C ASP A 158 -0.06 9.00 5.96
N LEU A 159 -1.28 9.48 6.18
CA LEU A 159 -1.79 10.75 5.64
C LEU A 159 -0.97 11.99 6.07
N ARG A 160 -0.14 11.88 7.10
CA ARG A 160 0.71 12.98 7.60
C ARG A 160 2.11 12.94 7.00
N GLY A 161 2.41 11.91 6.19
CA GLY A 161 3.76 11.66 5.69
C GLY A 161 4.66 10.97 6.73
N THR A 162 4.11 10.46 7.84
CA THR A 162 4.85 9.56 8.75
C THR A 162 5.10 8.27 8.02
N ALA A 163 6.35 7.86 7.96
CA ALA A 163 6.76 6.72 7.17
C ALA A 163 7.75 5.86 7.95
N TYR A 164 7.58 4.55 7.90
CA TYR A 164 8.46 3.58 8.54
C TYR A 164 8.50 2.28 7.74
N GLU A 165 9.58 1.54 7.93
CA GLU A 165 9.80 0.21 7.36
C GLU A 165 9.78 -0.80 8.49
N ASP A 166 9.18 -1.96 8.26
CA ASP A 166 9.12 -3.07 9.22
C ASP A 166 8.99 -4.39 8.46
N ASP A 167 9.14 -5.51 9.14
CA ASP A 167 8.95 -6.83 8.54
C ASP A 167 7.49 -7.27 8.52
N VAL A 168 6.68 -6.70 9.41
CA VAL A 168 5.23 -6.86 9.45
C VAL A 168 4.54 -5.51 9.62
N ILE A 169 3.59 -5.21 8.77
CA ILE A 169 2.85 -3.95 8.76
C ILE A 169 1.34 -4.23 8.68
N ALA A 170 0.57 -3.46 9.42
CA ALA A 170 -0.88 -3.47 9.32
C ALA A 170 -1.42 -2.04 9.47
N THR A 171 -2.45 -1.70 8.68
CA THR A 171 -3.12 -0.41 8.74
C THR A 171 -4.53 -0.52 9.32
N GLY A 172 -5.12 0.61 9.71
CA GLY A 172 -6.47 0.65 10.23
C GLY A 172 -6.66 -0.20 11.49
N TYR A 173 -7.78 -0.91 11.60
CA TYR A 173 -8.05 -1.85 12.69
C TYR A 173 -7.06 -3.02 12.74
N GLY A 174 -6.46 -3.38 11.59
CA GLY A 174 -5.40 -4.38 11.52
C GLY A 174 -4.21 -4.08 12.42
N SER A 175 -3.89 -2.82 12.66
CA SER A 175 -2.80 -2.42 13.57
C SER A 175 -3.05 -2.83 15.03
N HIS A 176 -4.30 -3.03 15.42
CA HIS A 176 -4.70 -3.43 16.77
C HIS A 176 -5.00 -4.92 16.88
N LEU A 177 -5.62 -5.52 15.86
CA LEU A 177 -6.09 -6.91 15.91
C LEU A 177 -5.13 -7.89 15.23
N ALA A 178 -4.62 -7.54 14.05
CA ALA A 178 -3.78 -8.41 13.25
C ALA A 178 -2.29 -8.29 13.58
N LEU A 179 -1.77 -7.08 13.76
CA LEU A 179 -0.35 -6.83 13.96
C LEU A 179 0.25 -7.58 15.17
N PRO A 180 -0.41 -7.66 16.34
CA PRO A 180 0.11 -8.45 17.45
C PRO A 180 0.24 -9.95 17.11
N ILE A 181 -0.73 -10.49 16.37
CA ILE A 181 -0.72 -11.89 15.91
C ILE A 181 0.42 -12.13 14.92
N MET A 182 0.55 -11.21 13.94
CA MET A 182 1.63 -11.28 12.97
C MET A 182 3.00 -11.24 13.64
N ARG A 183 3.22 -10.30 14.57
CA ARG A 183 4.50 -10.17 15.32
C ARG A 183 4.81 -11.38 16.17
N ALA A 184 3.82 -12.05 16.73
CA ALA A 184 4.01 -13.23 17.56
C ALA A 184 4.41 -14.47 16.75
N LYS A 185 3.95 -14.57 15.48
CA LYS A 185 4.16 -15.74 14.63
C LYS A 185 5.21 -15.53 13.52
N TRP A 186 5.60 -14.28 13.27
CA TRP A 186 6.56 -13.96 12.21
C TRP A 186 7.96 -14.43 12.56
N THR A 187 8.64 -15.02 11.58
CA THR A 187 10.07 -15.34 11.62
C THR A 187 10.71 -14.99 10.25
N PRO A 188 12.02 -14.69 10.20
CA PRO A 188 12.70 -14.37 8.93
C PRO A 188 12.68 -15.51 7.91
N ASP A 189 12.57 -16.76 8.37
CA ASP A 189 12.60 -17.97 7.54
C ASP A 189 11.22 -18.42 7.08
N LEU A 190 10.17 -17.63 7.37
CA LEU A 190 8.78 -17.96 7.01
C LEU A 190 8.66 -18.24 5.51
N ASP A 191 8.06 -19.37 5.14
CA ASP A 191 7.84 -19.70 3.73
C ASP A 191 6.58 -19.00 3.17
N GLU A 192 6.36 -19.09 1.84
CA GLU A 192 5.21 -18.49 1.17
C GLU A 192 3.88 -19.03 1.70
N GLY A 193 3.80 -20.36 1.96
CA GLY A 193 2.58 -21.01 2.43
C GLY A 193 2.23 -20.60 3.86
N GLU A 194 3.23 -20.54 4.73
CA GLU A 194 3.09 -20.09 6.11
C GLU A 194 2.71 -18.60 6.20
N ALA A 195 3.37 -17.75 5.38
CA ALA A 195 3.05 -16.33 5.29
C ALA A 195 1.60 -16.10 4.83
N ARG A 196 1.16 -16.86 3.82
CA ARG A 196 -0.21 -16.82 3.33
C ARG A 196 -1.20 -17.25 4.42
N ALA A 197 -0.97 -18.39 5.06
CA ALA A 197 -1.83 -18.88 6.12
C ALA A 197 -1.95 -17.90 7.29
N LEU A 198 -0.82 -17.27 7.68
CA LEU A 198 -0.81 -16.25 8.73
C LEU A 198 -1.64 -15.02 8.34
N LEU A 199 -1.52 -14.54 7.09
CA LEU A 199 -2.32 -13.41 6.61
C LEU A 199 -3.80 -13.73 6.53
N GLU A 200 -4.17 -14.94 6.06
CA GLU A 200 -5.55 -15.41 6.02
C GLU A 200 -6.16 -15.52 7.42
N ASP A 201 -5.41 -16.05 8.41
CA ASP A 201 -5.81 -16.09 9.81
C ASP A 201 -6.07 -14.67 10.37
N CYS A 202 -5.18 -13.73 10.08
CA CYS A 202 -5.33 -12.35 10.50
C CYS A 202 -6.54 -11.67 9.84
N LEU A 203 -6.76 -11.89 8.54
CA LEU A 203 -7.94 -11.37 7.83
C LEU A 203 -9.24 -11.99 8.36
N ARG A 204 -9.21 -13.27 8.76
CA ARG A 204 -10.36 -13.94 9.38
C ARG A 204 -10.71 -13.32 10.73
N VAL A 205 -9.70 -13.01 11.56
CA VAL A 205 -9.91 -12.27 12.82
C VAL A 205 -10.50 -10.88 12.56
N LEU A 206 -9.99 -10.17 11.53
CA LEU A 206 -10.53 -8.87 11.14
C LEU A 206 -12.00 -9.00 10.69
N PHE A 207 -12.33 -10.00 9.88
CA PHE A 207 -13.70 -10.24 9.45
C PHE A 207 -14.65 -10.50 10.63
N TYR A 208 -14.19 -11.19 11.68
CA TYR A 208 -15.01 -11.44 12.87
C TYR A 208 -15.19 -10.22 13.78
N ARG A 209 -14.24 -9.29 13.80
CA ARG A 209 -14.18 -8.22 14.80
C ARG A 209 -14.31 -6.79 14.23
N ASP A 210 -14.02 -6.59 12.94
CA ASP A 210 -14.20 -5.31 12.27
C ASP A 210 -15.50 -5.33 11.46
N CYS A 211 -16.47 -4.50 11.85
CA CYS A 211 -17.76 -4.41 11.17
C CYS A 211 -17.69 -3.88 9.73
N ARG A 212 -16.53 -3.38 9.30
CA ARG A 212 -16.27 -2.89 7.94
C ARG A 212 -15.34 -3.82 7.15
N ALA A 213 -15.13 -5.04 7.59
CA ALA A 213 -14.37 -6.05 6.87
C ALA A 213 -15.29 -7.00 6.10
N LEU A 214 -14.77 -7.61 5.05
CA LEU A 214 -15.45 -8.60 4.23
C LEU A 214 -14.66 -9.92 4.24
N ASP A 215 -15.35 -11.03 4.00
CA ASP A 215 -14.73 -12.36 3.85
C ASP A 215 -14.09 -12.61 2.48
N THR A 216 -14.34 -11.73 1.52
CA THR A 216 -13.71 -11.77 0.21
C THR A 216 -12.43 -10.95 0.22
N VAL A 217 -11.31 -11.58 -0.10
CA VAL A 217 -9.97 -11.01 0.06
C VAL A 217 -9.13 -11.16 -1.19
N VAL A 218 -8.12 -10.31 -1.29
CA VAL A 218 -7.07 -10.33 -2.32
C VAL A 218 -5.73 -10.47 -1.61
N LEU A 219 -4.95 -11.47 -2.03
CA LEU A 219 -3.54 -11.58 -1.69
C LEU A 219 -2.68 -11.17 -2.88
N SER A 220 -1.59 -10.51 -2.58
CA SER A 220 -0.64 -10.09 -3.60
C SER A 220 0.77 -10.36 -3.11
N LYS A 221 1.64 -10.81 -4.01
CA LYS A 221 3.03 -11.08 -3.67
C LYS A 221 3.99 -10.39 -4.63
N ALA A 222 5.12 -10.01 -4.09
CA ALA A 222 6.27 -9.50 -4.84
C ALA A 222 7.50 -10.36 -4.52
N THR A 223 8.08 -10.95 -5.57
CA THR A 223 9.23 -11.86 -5.47
C THR A 223 10.27 -11.49 -6.52
N ALA A 224 11.38 -12.22 -6.56
CA ALA A 224 12.41 -12.07 -7.60
C ALA A 224 11.86 -12.25 -9.02
N THR A 225 10.77 -12.99 -9.19
CA THR A 225 10.13 -13.23 -10.50
C THR A 225 9.13 -12.16 -10.92
N GLY A 226 8.86 -11.19 -10.04
CA GLY A 226 7.92 -10.08 -10.27
C GLY A 226 6.78 -10.02 -9.27
N THR A 227 5.76 -9.24 -9.60
CA THR A 227 4.59 -9.02 -8.75
C THR A 227 3.37 -9.76 -9.30
N LEU A 228 2.61 -10.37 -8.39
CA LEU A 228 1.35 -11.04 -8.68
C LEU A 228 0.26 -10.53 -7.74
N VAL A 229 -0.89 -10.20 -8.29
CA VAL A 229 -2.13 -9.90 -7.54
C VAL A 229 -3.09 -11.05 -7.82
N SER A 230 -3.57 -11.72 -6.78
CA SER A 230 -4.54 -12.82 -6.95
C SER A 230 -5.91 -12.28 -7.38
N ASP A 231 -6.70 -13.14 -7.99
CA ASP A 231 -8.13 -12.89 -8.08
C ASP A 231 -8.75 -12.87 -6.67
N PRO A 232 -9.84 -12.11 -6.46
CA PRO A 232 -10.57 -12.14 -5.21
C PRO A 232 -11.09 -13.54 -4.89
N TYR A 233 -10.92 -13.98 -3.65
CA TYR A 233 -11.45 -15.26 -3.20
C TYR A 233 -12.03 -15.14 -1.80
N LYS A 234 -12.92 -16.06 -1.46
CA LYS A 234 -13.63 -16.06 -0.20
C LYS A 234 -12.87 -16.87 0.84
N LEU A 235 -12.69 -16.29 2.04
CA LEU A 235 -12.13 -16.99 3.18
C LEU A 235 -13.13 -18.00 3.74
N GLU A 236 -12.65 -19.16 4.13
CA GLU A 236 -13.42 -20.10 4.94
C GLU A 236 -13.55 -19.53 6.36
N THR A 237 -14.78 -19.44 6.84
CA THR A 237 -15.11 -18.85 8.14
C THR A 237 -15.91 -19.82 9.01
N ASP A 238 -15.60 -19.82 10.30
CA ASP A 238 -16.32 -20.62 11.31
C ASP A 238 -16.73 -19.69 12.46
N TRP A 239 -18.01 -19.42 12.56
CA TRP A 239 -18.58 -18.56 13.60
C TRP A 239 -18.78 -19.29 14.93
N THR A 240 -18.69 -20.62 14.96
CA THR A 240 -18.82 -21.38 16.22
C THR A 240 -17.61 -21.18 17.12
N SER A 241 -16.44 -20.91 16.53
CA SER A 241 -15.19 -20.65 17.25
C SER A 241 -14.92 -19.16 17.47
N ALA A 242 -15.74 -18.28 16.90
CA ALA A 242 -15.56 -16.82 16.96
C ALA A 242 -16.34 -16.13 18.11
N SER A 243 -17.13 -16.91 18.87
CA SER A 243 -17.93 -16.45 20.03
C SER A 243 -17.11 -16.21 21.29
#